data_e40f53156d830b094970e7e023abee09
#
_entry.id   e40f53156d830b094970e7e023abee09
#
_cell.length_a   1.000
_cell.length_b   1.000
_cell.length_c   1.000
_cell.angle_alpha   90.00
_cell.angle_beta   90.00
_cell.angle_gamma   90.00
#
_symmetry.space_group_name_H-M   'P 1'
#
loop_
_entity.id
_entity.type
_entity.pdbx_description
1 polymer ?
#
loop_
_entity_poly.entity_id
_entity_poly.type
_entity_poly.pdbx_seq_one_letter_code
_entity_poly.pdbx_strand_id
1 'polypeptide(L)'
;MRAATEAAGRRPLISAARSGGHGTHVKYRRVGDTDLEVSEIGLAVWPLSTGAWRGSDDEALALFRKAYDLGVNFYDTADVDGRGKGEELLGKSFAGNREMVILATKVGYDFYNDPAANGVSGSRRFDAEYIRYAVDQSLARLGTEFIDILQVHDPTMEAVQDDALWQTLEALREEGKIRYFGAALGPGVGHHDEGVFAMRKRGATTLSTAYNLLEQDPGRKFFTVALESMTGILLRNPFASGILDGTVAGPADVRTGGYATARSSAWVQEALAKRGKLEWIREAKDITFPQAVLKVYLWEETVPSILVETQDAAQLAEFCEAPEKPDYVREEIAEIAEQYRRNFDVPKA
;
A
#
# COMPACT_ATOMS: atom_id res chain seq x y z
N MET A 1 29.68 8.69 -20.52
CA MET A 1 30.46 8.49 -19.31
C MET A 1 29.51 8.05 -18.20
N ARG A 2 29.29 6.74 -18.07
CA ARG A 2 28.57 6.10 -16.98
C ARG A 2 29.51 5.05 -16.41
N ALA A 3 30.29 5.43 -15.41
CA ALA A 3 31.02 4.50 -14.55
C ALA A 3 31.49 5.30 -13.32
N ALA A 4 31.27 4.72 -12.18
CA ALA A 4 31.70 5.10 -10.85
C ALA A 4 30.63 5.74 -9.95
N THR A 5 29.73 4.89 -9.45
CA THR A 5 29.22 5.00 -8.07
C THR A 5 28.96 3.57 -7.55
N GLU A 6 29.98 2.74 -7.51
CA GLU A 6 30.04 1.52 -6.70
C GLU A 6 30.81 1.87 -5.45
N ALA A 7 30.12 1.94 -4.31
CA ALA A 7 30.58 1.67 -2.95
C ALA A 7 29.85 2.50 -1.88
N ALA A 8 28.52 2.40 -1.80
CA ALA A 8 27.85 2.50 -0.51
C ALA A 8 27.39 1.08 -0.20
N GLY A 9 27.80 0.53 0.93
CA GLY A 9 27.71 -0.89 1.28
C GLY A 9 26.37 -1.52 0.92
N ARG A 10 26.36 -2.35 -0.12
CA ARG A 10 25.20 -3.19 -0.44
C ARG A 10 24.90 -4.06 0.77
N ARG A 11 23.87 -3.73 1.52
CA ARG A 11 23.31 -4.67 2.50
C ARG A 11 22.85 -5.90 1.74
N PRO A 12 23.04 -7.13 2.28
CA PRO A 12 22.67 -8.34 1.57
C PRO A 12 21.19 -8.29 1.18
N LEU A 13 20.90 -8.79 -0.03
CA LEU A 13 19.54 -9.05 -0.50
C LEU A 13 18.76 -9.70 0.63
N ILE A 14 17.61 -9.16 1.00
CA ILE A 14 16.62 -9.89 1.79
C ILE A 14 16.08 -10.97 0.85
N SER A 15 16.87 -12.02 0.66
CA SER A 15 16.46 -13.15 -0.15
C SER A 15 15.35 -13.87 0.60
N ALA A 16 14.21 -14.00 -0.05
CA ALA A 16 13.05 -14.74 0.43
C ALA A 16 13.32 -16.26 0.61
N ALA A 17 14.56 -16.72 0.45
CA ALA A 17 14.95 -18.11 0.62
C ALA A 17 14.97 -18.51 2.11
N ARG A 18 13.80 -18.56 2.74
CA ARG A 18 13.59 -19.37 3.95
C ARG A 18 13.18 -20.77 3.55
N SER A 19 14.17 -21.61 3.27
CA SER A 19 14.04 -23.06 3.40
C SER A 19 13.97 -23.41 4.90
N GLY A 20 12.79 -23.36 5.49
CA GLY A 20 12.60 -23.65 6.92
C GLY A 20 11.12 -23.87 7.24
N GLY A 21 10.57 -25.00 6.83
CA GLY A 21 9.62 -25.82 7.56
C GLY A 21 8.34 -25.18 8.11
N HIS A 22 7.56 -24.45 7.31
CA HIS A 22 6.09 -24.35 7.32
C HIS A 22 5.74 -23.74 5.97
N GLY A 23 4.81 -24.32 5.23
CA GLY A 23 4.44 -23.86 3.89
C GLY A 23 4.06 -22.36 3.92
N THR A 24 4.94 -21.50 3.43
CA THR A 24 4.60 -20.09 3.22
C THR A 24 3.67 -20.04 2.01
N HIS A 25 2.48 -19.47 2.20
CA HIS A 25 1.47 -19.34 1.14
C HIS A 25 1.66 -18.07 0.31
N VAL A 26 2.67 -17.24 0.63
CA VAL A 26 2.91 -15.94 -0.02
C VAL A 26 4.04 -16.05 -1.02
N LYS A 27 3.83 -15.53 -2.23
CA LYS A 27 4.86 -15.32 -3.24
C LYS A 27 5.48 -13.93 -3.08
N TYR A 28 6.63 -13.72 -3.73
CA TYR A 28 7.37 -12.47 -3.64
C TYR A 28 7.58 -11.89 -5.03
N ARG A 29 7.57 -10.56 -5.11
CA ARG A 29 7.87 -9.81 -6.33
C ARG A 29 8.86 -8.70 -6.06
N ARG A 30 9.66 -8.42 -7.05
CA ARG A 30 10.59 -7.29 -7.04
C ARG A 30 9.83 -5.97 -7.18
N VAL A 31 10.21 -4.97 -6.40
CA VAL A 31 9.63 -3.62 -6.47
C VAL A 31 10.34 -2.83 -7.56
N GLY A 32 9.72 -2.67 -8.71
CA GLY A 32 10.27 -1.88 -9.82
C GLY A 32 11.75 -2.19 -10.10
N ASP A 33 12.57 -1.15 -10.29
CA ASP A 33 14.03 -1.28 -10.47
C ASP A 33 14.79 -1.13 -9.14
N THR A 34 14.39 -1.91 -8.13
CA THR A 34 15.06 -1.96 -6.82
C THR A 34 15.61 -3.36 -6.54
N ASP A 35 16.35 -3.52 -5.44
CA ASP A 35 16.75 -4.82 -4.91
C ASP A 35 15.75 -5.37 -3.86
N LEU A 36 14.58 -4.74 -3.69
CA LEU A 36 13.57 -5.16 -2.74
C LEU A 36 12.68 -6.24 -3.32
N GLU A 37 12.58 -7.38 -2.64
CA GLU A 37 11.61 -8.43 -2.91
C GLU A 37 10.54 -8.42 -1.81
N VAL A 38 9.33 -7.95 -2.14
CA VAL A 38 8.19 -7.86 -1.23
C VAL A 38 7.21 -8.99 -1.42
N SER A 39 6.53 -9.40 -0.35
CA SER A 39 5.41 -10.33 -0.44
C SER A 39 4.27 -9.72 -1.27
N GLU A 40 3.68 -10.53 -2.16
CA GLU A 40 2.55 -10.11 -3.02
C GLU A 40 1.36 -9.57 -2.21
N ILE A 41 1.22 -10.03 -0.96
CA ILE A 41 0.31 -9.49 0.05
C ILE A 41 1.16 -8.75 1.09
N GLY A 42 0.96 -7.44 1.19
CA GLY A 42 1.54 -6.57 2.21
C GLY A 42 0.49 -6.15 3.22
N LEU A 43 0.89 -5.79 4.42
CA LEU A 43 -0.02 -5.34 5.47
C LEU A 43 -0.01 -3.82 5.62
N ALA A 44 -1.18 -3.18 5.42
CA ALA A 44 -1.40 -1.80 5.79
C ALA A 44 -1.66 -1.70 7.30
N VAL A 45 -0.88 -0.87 8.00
CA VAL A 45 -0.87 -0.80 9.46
C VAL A 45 -1.88 0.20 10.02
N TRP A 46 -2.32 1.18 9.23
CA TRP A 46 -3.20 2.26 9.69
C TRP A 46 -4.47 1.77 10.42
N PRO A 47 -5.13 0.63 10.05
CA PRO A 47 -6.32 0.20 10.78
C PRO A 47 -6.03 -0.26 12.21
N LEU A 48 -4.76 -0.57 12.52
CA LEU A 48 -4.30 -1.06 13.82
C LEU A 48 -3.67 0.04 14.69
N SER A 49 -3.53 1.23 14.16
CA SER A 49 -2.84 2.35 14.82
C SER A 49 -3.70 3.60 14.99
N THR A 50 -4.87 3.65 14.38
CA THR A 50 -5.78 4.80 14.40
C THR A 50 -7.02 4.54 15.24
N GLY A 51 -7.93 5.50 15.30
CA GLY A 51 -9.23 5.35 15.99
C GLY A 51 -10.14 4.24 15.41
N ALA A 52 -9.77 3.62 14.30
CA ALA A 52 -10.44 2.45 13.76
C ALA A 52 -10.15 1.16 14.56
N TRP A 53 -9.00 1.12 15.25
CA TRP A 53 -8.61 0.00 16.10
C TRP A 53 -9.36 0.01 17.43
N ARG A 54 -9.89 -1.13 17.83
CA ARG A 54 -10.61 -1.32 19.11
C ARG A 54 -9.89 -2.29 20.06
N GLY A 55 -8.82 -2.91 19.57
CA GLY A 55 -7.99 -3.83 20.36
C GLY A 55 -6.86 -3.12 21.10
N SER A 56 -6.06 -3.91 21.77
CA SER A 56 -4.85 -3.48 22.48
C SER A 56 -3.63 -3.45 21.55
N ASP A 57 -2.54 -2.82 22.00
CA ASP A 57 -1.25 -2.88 21.33
C ASP A 57 -0.75 -4.33 21.19
N ASP A 58 -0.95 -5.15 22.22
CA ASP A 58 -0.50 -6.57 22.21
C ASP A 58 -1.22 -7.38 21.13
N GLU A 59 -2.50 -7.13 20.90
CA GLU A 59 -3.26 -7.75 19.81
C GLU A 59 -2.76 -7.29 18.45
N ALA A 60 -2.43 -6.00 18.28
CA ALA A 60 -1.82 -5.50 17.04
C ALA A 60 -0.44 -6.14 16.80
N LEU A 61 0.40 -6.23 17.82
CA LEU A 61 1.70 -6.90 17.75
C LEU A 61 1.56 -8.39 17.43
N ALA A 62 0.54 -9.06 17.98
CA ALA A 62 0.24 -10.46 17.67
C ALA A 62 -0.16 -10.64 16.19
N LEU A 63 -0.93 -9.69 15.62
CA LEU A 63 -1.29 -9.72 14.21
C LEU A 63 -0.08 -9.51 13.29
N PHE A 64 0.86 -8.61 13.64
CA PHE A 64 2.11 -8.44 12.89
C PHE A 64 2.98 -9.70 12.91
N ARG A 65 3.11 -10.36 14.07
CA ARG A 65 3.80 -11.65 14.17
C ARG A 65 3.12 -12.72 13.32
N LYS A 66 1.79 -12.79 13.36
CA LYS A 66 1.02 -13.71 12.52
C LYS A 66 1.23 -13.45 11.03
N ALA A 67 1.24 -12.17 10.60
CA ALA A 67 1.54 -11.80 9.21
C ALA A 67 2.93 -12.30 8.81
N TYR A 68 3.93 -12.05 9.65
CA TYR A 68 5.30 -12.51 9.43
C TYR A 68 5.41 -14.04 9.35
N ASP A 69 4.72 -14.76 10.22
CA ASP A 69 4.68 -16.23 10.23
C ASP A 69 4.01 -16.81 8.96
N LEU A 70 3.07 -16.08 8.37
CA LEU A 70 2.43 -16.40 7.09
C LEU A 70 3.32 -16.07 5.88
N GLY A 71 4.47 -15.40 6.08
CA GLY A 71 5.42 -15.03 5.03
C GLY A 71 5.32 -13.56 4.58
N VAL A 72 4.45 -12.75 5.17
CA VAL A 72 4.39 -11.30 4.87
C VAL A 72 5.67 -10.64 5.37
N ASN A 73 6.41 -10.02 4.45
CA ASN A 73 7.62 -9.27 4.78
C ASN A 73 7.47 -7.76 4.52
N PHE A 74 6.32 -7.30 4.02
CA PHE A 74 6.10 -5.91 3.65
C PHE A 74 5.00 -5.27 4.49
N TYR A 75 5.34 -4.17 5.18
CA TYR A 75 4.45 -3.43 6.08
C TYR A 75 4.45 -1.95 5.68
N ASP A 76 3.26 -1.38 5.51
CA ASP A 76 3.06 0.00 5.09
C ASP A 76 2.31 0.81 6.16
N THR A 77 2.87 1.93 6.56
CA THR A 77 2.30 2.89 7.52
C THR A 77 2.50 4.33 7.03
N ALA A 78 2.20 5.30 7.87
CA ALA A 78 2.55 6.70 7.69
C ALA A 78 2.84 7.34 9.05
N ASP A 79 3.66 8.37 9.07
CA ASP A 79 4.00 9.12 10.28
C ASP A 79 2.77 9.74 10.95
N VAL A 80 1.78 10.16 10.17
CA VAL A 80 0.51 10.73 10.65
C VAL A 80 -0.46 9.67 11.20
N ASP A 81 -0.30 8.38 10.84
CA ASP A 81 -1.21 7.31 11.26
C ASP A 81 -1.15 7.10 12.79
N GLY A 82 -2.24 7.44 13.47
CA GLY A 82 -2.28 7.43 14.93
C GLY A 82 -1.22 8.33 15.55
N ARG A 83 -0.76 9.36 14.83
CA ARG A 83 0.31 10.30 15.26
C ARG A 83 1.62 9.58 15.58
N GLY A 84 2.05 8.69 14.68
CA GLY A 84 3.27 7.90 14.81
C GLY A 84 3.08 6.52 15.45
N LYS A 85 1.88 6.21 15.95
CA LYS A 85 1.59 4.93 16.61
C LYS A 85 1.87 3.71 15.74
N GLY A 86 1.57 3.78 14.43
CA GLY A 86 1.86 2.71 13.49
C GLY A 86 3.34 2.38 13.41
N GLU A 87 4.19 3.41 13.34
CA GLU A 87 5.64 3.27 13.33
C GLU A 87 6.18 2.71 14.65
N GLU A 88 5.66 3.19 15.81
CA GLU A 88 6.06 2.65 17.12
C GLU A 88 5.73 1.17 17.28
N LEU A 89 4.55 0.73 16.82
CA LEU A 89 4.13 -0.66 16.87
C LEU A 89 5.02 -1.53 15.97
N LEU A 90 5.35 -1.08 14.75
CA LEU A 90 6.29 -1.78 13.87
C LEU A 90 7.69 -1.86 14.47
N GLY A 91 8.20 -0.75 15.04
CA GLY A 91 9.49 -0.72 15.72
C GLY A 91 9.57 -1.75 16.86
N LYS A 92 8.53 -1.82 17.69
CA LYS A 92 8.42 -2.83 18.77
C LYS A 92 8.34 -4.26 18.24
N SER A 93 7.55 -4.49 17.18
CA SER A 93 7.33 -5.83 16.64
C SER A 93 8.60 -6.43 16.05
N PHE A 94 9.42 -5.61 15.40
CA PHE A 94 10.62 -6.06 14.68
C PHE A 94 11.93 -5.64 15.33
N ALA A 95 11.89 -5.24 16.62
CA ALA A 95 13.10 -5.00 17.40
C ALA A 95 14.01 -6.24 17.40
N GLY A 96 15.27 -6.08 16.94
CA GLY A 96 16.23 -7.16 16.77
C GLY A 96 16.05 -8.06 15.53
N ASN A 97 15.03 -7.81 14.72
CA ASN A 97 14.77 -8.51 13.46
C ASN A 97 14.45 -7.55 12.30
N ARG A 98 14.96 -6.31 12.36
CA ARG A 98 14.65 -5.24 11.40
C ARG A 98 14.94 -5.62 9.95
N GLU A 99 16.01 -6.34 9.72
CA GLU A 99 16.47 -6.78 8.40
C GLU A 99 15.58 -7.86 7.78
N MET A 100 14.66 -8.43 8.55
CA MET A 100 13.77 -9.49 8.07
C MET A 100 12.52 -8.96 7.39
N VAL A 101 12.28 -7.64 7.44
CA VAL A 101 11.09 -7.00 6.91
C VAL A 101 11.45 -5.75 6.12
N ILE A 102 10.56 -5.40 5.19
CA ILE A 102 10.60 -4.19 4.39
C ILE A 102 9.54 -3.24 4.95
N LEU A 103 9.95 -2.08 5.40
CA LEU A 103 9.08 -1.07 6.00
C LEU A 103 8.91 0.11 5.05
N ALA A 104 7.66 0.41 4.70
CA ALA A 104 7.29 1.63 4.03
C ALA A 104 6.59 2.57 5.01
N THR A 105 7.00 3.84 5.00
CA THR A 105 6.27 4.91 5.70
C THR A 105 6.15 6.15 4.81
N LYS A 106 5.37 7.13 5.26
CA LYS A 106 5.04 8.30 4.49
C LYS A 106 5.22 9.54 5.34
N VAL A 107 5.63 10.65 4.71
CA VAL A 107 5.77 11.96 5.36
C VAL A 107 5.14 13.04 4.48
N GLY A 108 4.64 14.11 5.07
CA GLY A 108 4.03 15.21 4.33
C GLY A 108 2.87 15.90 5.03
N TYR A 109 2.17 15.26 5.94
CA TYR A 109 1.16 15.89 6.78
C TYR A 109 1.81 16.49 8.03
N ASP A 110 1.64 17.79 8.27
CA ASP A 110 2.21 18.50 9.44
C ASP A 110 1.35 18.29 10.70
N PHE A 111 1.35 17.06 11.20
CA PHE A 111 0.66 16.73 12.44
C PHE A 111 1.48 17.09 13.69
N TYR A 112 2.75 17.40 13.55
CA TYR A 112 3.61 17.79 14.67
C TYR A 112 3.22 19.18 15.21
N ASN A 113 2.85 20.10 14.34
CA ASN A 113 2.44 21.46 14.68
C ASN A 113 0.92 21.67 14.71
N ASP A 114 0.15 20.71 14.18
CA ASP A 114 -1.31 20.72 14.18
C ASP A 114 -1.89 19.61 15.06
N PRO A 115 -2.34 19.94 16.30
CA PRO A 115 -2.96 18.95 17.18
C PRO A 115 -4.26 18.35 16.63
N ALA A 116 -4.94 19.03 15.70
CA ALA A 116 -6.16 18.56 15.06
C ALA A 116 -5.91 17.65 13.87
N ALA A 117 -4.67 17.61 13.33
CA ALA A 117 -4.31 16.70 12.24
C ALA A 117 -4.44 15.25 12.70
N ASN A 118 -5.24 14.48 11.98
CA ASN A 118 -5.49 13.07 12.25
C ASN A 118 -5.71 12.33 10.91
N GLY A 119 -4.80 11.43 10.59
CA GLY A 119 -4.83 10.73 9.31
C GLY A 119 -4.70 11.69 8.14
N VAL A 120 -5.64 11.62 7.20
CA VAL A 120 -5.65 12.44 5.97
C VAL A 120 -6.19 13.86 6.16
N SER A 121 -6.43 14.30 7.38
CA SER A 121 -6.79 15.67 7.70
C SER A 121 -5.57 16.46 8.19
N GLY A 122 -5.49 17.73 7.85
CA GLY A 122 -4.42 18.60 8.27
C GLY A 122 -3.67 19.27 7.11
N SER A 123 -2.82 20.23 7.47
CA SER A 123 -1.94 20.91 6.51
C SER A 123 -0.84 19.96 6.02
N ARG A 124 -0.40 20.19 4.80
CA ARG A 124 0.74 19.45 4.20
C ARG A 124 1.96 20.33 4.12
N ARG A 125 3.11 19.77 4.44
CA ARG A 125 4.41 20.44 4.35
C ARG A 125 5.41 19.56 3.64
N PHE A 126 6.09 20.15 2.66
CA PHE A 126 7.04 19.45 1.80
C PHE A 126 8.40 20.16 1.71
N ASP A 127 8.63 21.19 2.52
CA ASP A 127 9.92 21.86 2.58
C ASP A 127 11.00 20.95 3.18
N ALA A 128 12.25 21.19 2.77
CA ALA A 128 13.39 20.32 3.11
C ALA A 128 13.59 20.18 4.64
N GLU A 129 13.40 21.24 5.40
CA GLU A 129 13.56 21.21 6.85
C GLU A 129 12.52 20.29 7.51
N TYR A 130 11.25 20.42 7.09
CA TYR A 130 10.18 19.60 7.61
C TYR A 130 10.35 18.12 7.23
N ILE A 131 10.66 17.81 5.98
CA ILE A 131 10.85 16.43 5.53
C ILE A 131 11.98 15.76 6.29
N ARG A 132 13.13 16.42 6.49
CA ARG A 132 14.23 15.89 7.29
C ARG A 132 13.83 15.64 8.74
N TYR A 133 13.15 16.59 9.36
CA TYR A 133 12.63 16.45 10.71
C TYR A 133 11.67 15.26 10.82
N ALA A 134 10.69 15.14 9.93
CA ALA A 134 9.71 14.06 9.94
C ALA A 134 10.38 12.68 9.78
N VAL A 135 11.37 12.56 8.87
CA VAL A 135 12.16 11.33 8.69
C VAL A 135 12.93 10.96 9.96
N ASP A 136 13.58 11.91 10.63
CA ASP A 136 14.29 11.65 11.88
C ASP A 136 13.35 11.17 12.99
N GLN A 137 12.14 11.74 13.05
CA GLN A 137 11.10 11.28 13.98
C GLN A 137 10.60 9.87 13.64
N SER A 138 10.40 9.57 12.35
CA SER A 138 10.01 8.23 11.90
C SER A 138 11.07 7.18 12.23
N LEU A 139 12.34 7.46 11.98
CA LEU A 139 13.46 6.59 12.34
C LEU A 139 13.51 6.31 13.85
N ALA A 140 13.29 7.34 14.67
CA ALA A 140 13.25 7.21 16.13
C ALA A 140 12.09 6.30 16.59
N ARG A 141 10.87 6.47 16.02
CA ARG A 141 9.70 5.64 16.36
C ARG A 141 9.85 4.20 15.87
N LEU A 142 10.38 4.01 14.67
CA LEU A 142 10.68 2.69 14.12
C LEU A 142 11.87 1.99 14.81
N GLY A 143 12.67 2.72 15.59
CA GLY A 143 13.84 2.18 16.27
C GLY A 143 14.90 1.62 15.31
N THR A 144 15.11 2.31 14.18
CA THR A 144 16.01 1.86 13.11
C THR A 144 16.82 3.02 12.53
N GLU A 145 17.93 2.71 11.90
CA GLU A 145 18.77 3.69 11.21
C GLU A 145 18.33 3.98 9.78
N PHE A 146 17.41 3.17 9.22
CA PHE A 146 16.95 3.33 7.84
C PHE A 146 15.50 2.91 7.63
N ILE A 147 14.86 3.55 6.65
CA ILE A 147 13.55 3.21 6.09
C ILE A 147 13.77 2.58 4.72
N ASP A 148 13.11 1.45 4.40
CA ASP A 148 13.26 0.82 3.09
C ASP A 148 12.61 1.66 1.98
N ILE A 149 11.37 2.12 2.19
CA ILE A 149 10.63 2.94 1.23
C ILE A 149 10.02 4.14 1.96
N LEU A 150 10.49 5.34 1.65
CA LEU A 150 9.86 6.58 2.08
C LEU A 150 8.96 7.12 0.98
N GLN A 151 7.70 7.44 1.28
CA GLN A 151 6.80 8.01 0.30
C GLN A 151 6.40 9.44 0.68
N VAL A 152 6.35 10.34 -0.31
CA VAL A 152 5.73 11.65 -0.14
C VAL A 152 4.22 11.44 -0.04
N HIS A 153 3.61 11.87 1.07
CA HIS A 153 2.21 11.57 1.38
C HIS A 153 1.28 12.60 0.75
N ASP A 154 0.43 12.15 -0.15
CA ASP A 154 -0.58 12.95 -0.84
C ASP A 154 -0.01 14.27 -1.41
N PRO A 155 1.05 14.21 -2.24
CA PRO A 155 1.68 15.40 -2.78
C PRO A 155 0.73 16.11 -3.74
N THR A 156 0.74 17.45 -3.68
CA THR A 156 0.10 18.29 -4.69
C THR A 156 0.95 18.33 -5.96
N MET A 157 0.36 18.81 -7.07
CA MET A 157 1.13 19.03 -8.31
C MET A 157 2.32 19.98 -8.08
N GLU A 158 2.14 21.03 -7.26
CA GLU A 158 3.22 21.92 -6.87
C GLU A 158 4.36 21.18 -6.17
N ALA A 159 4.04 20.31 -5.21
CA ALA A 159 5.02 19.51 -4.47
C ALA A 159 5.75 18.52 -5.39
N VAL A 160 5.06 17.83 -6.31
CA VAL A 160 5.76 16.92 -7.24
C VAL A 160 6.63 17.65 -8.25
N GLN A 161 6.36 18.92 -8.53
CA GLN A 161 7.16 19.78 -9.39
C GLN A 161 8.33 20.45 -8.67
N ASP A 162 8.31 20.52 -7.35
CA ASP A 162 9.36 21.15 -6.55
C ASP A 162 10.65 20.33 -6.54
N ASP A 163 11.70 20.84 -7.19
CA ASP A 163 12.99 20.17 -7.23
C ASP A 163 13.63 20.03 -5.85
N ALA A 164 13.41 20.98 -4.93
CA ALA A 164 14.02 20.96 -3.61
C ALA A 164 13.51 19.77 -2.76
N LEU A 165 12.23 19.39 -2.89
CA LEU A 165 11.68 18.22 -2.25
C LEU A 165 12.43 16.94 -2.67
N TRP A 166 12.55 16.72 -3.98
CA TRP A 166 13.16 15.49 -4.51
C TRP A 166 14.67 15.42 -4.28
N GLN A 167 15.36 16.57 -4.33
CA GLN A 167 16.77 16.68 -3.94
C GLN A 167 16.95 16.34 -2.44
N THR A 168 16.00 16.70 -1.60
CA THR A 168 16.03 16.34 -0.18
C THR A 168 15.89 14.83 0.02
N LEU A 169 14.99 14.18 -0.72
CA LEU A 169 14.83 12.72 -0.66
C LEU A 169 16.11 12.01 -1.17
N GLU A 170 16.70 12.52 -2.23
CA GLU A 170 17.96 11.98 -2.73
C GLU A 170 19.10 12.12 -1.71
N ALA A 171 19.22 13.28 -1.06
CA ALA A 171 20.21 13.48 0.00
C ALA A 171 19.98 12.53 1.19
N LEU A 172 18.74 12.31 1.61
CA LEU A 172 18.40 11.32 2.65
C LEU A 172 18.77 9.89 2.24
N ARG A 173 18.67 9.56 0.96
CA ARG A 173 19.11 8.27 0.41
C ARG A 173 20.65 8.16 0.45
N GLU A 174 21.37 9.19 0.04
CA GLU A 174 22.82 9.24 0.11
C GLU A 174 23.35 9.17 1.55
N GLU A 175 22.63 9.76 2.50
CA GLU A 175 22.90 9.66 3.95
C GLU A 175 22.60 8.27 4.52
N GLY A 176 21.96 7.39 3.74
CA GLY A 176 21.57 6.04 4.17
C GLY A 176 20.35 5.99 5.10
N LYS A 177 19.64 7.09 5.31
CA LYS A 177 18.42 7.16 6.13
C LYS A 177 17.22 6.53 5.44
N ILE A 178 17.18 6.54 4.12
CA ILE A 178 16.19 5.85 3.31
C ILE A 178 16.89 5.05 2.22
N ARG A 179 16.31 3.91 1.80
CA ARG A 179 16.86 3.13 0.69
C ARG A 179 16.25 3.57 -0.65
N TYR A 180 14.93 3.72 -0.67
CA TYR A 180 14.15 4.13 -1.83
C TYR A 180 13.11 5.16 -1.46
N PHE A 181 12.68 5.93 -2.44
CA PHE A 181 11.59 6.88 -2.25
C PHE A 181 10.53 6.77 -3.35
N GLY A 182 9.34 7.22 -3.05
CA GLY A 182 8.19 7.21 -3.94
C GLY A 182 7.15 8.26 -3.58
N ALA A 183 5.95 8.08 -4.10
CA ALA A 183 4.79 8.90 -3.77
C ALA A 183 3.60 8.03 -3.40
N ALA A 184 2.83 8.46 -2.40
CA ALA A 184 1.54 7.91 -2.05
C ALA A 184 0.47 8.94 -2.41
N LEU A 185 -0.32 8.63 -3.42
CA LEU A 185 -1.35 9.55 -3.93
C LEU A 185 -2.54 9.59 -2.97
N GLY A 186 -3.20 10.70 -2.89
CA GLY A 186 -4.29 11.07 -2.02
C GLY A 186 -5.26 10.01 -1.50
N PRO A 187 -6.16 10.36 -0.57
CA PRO A 187 -6.96 9.37 0.12
C PRO A 187 -7.98 8.67 -0.79
N GLY A 188 -8.38 9.33 -1.88
CA GLY A 188 -9.31 8.80 -2.85
C GLY A 188 -8.69 8.40 -4.17
N VAL A 189 -9.53 8.00 -5.11
CA VAL A 189 -9.15 7.84 -6.53
C VAL A 189 -8.96 9.21 -7.17
N GLY A 190 -7.96 9.35 -8.03
CA GLY A 190 -7.62 10.63 -8.66
C GLY A 190 -6.12 10.80 -8.81
N HIS A 191 -5.66 12.06 -8.86
CA HIS A 191 -4.24 12.44 -8.83
C HIS A 191 -3.40 11.81 -9.96
N HIS A 192 -4.01 11.69 -11.15
CA HIS A 192 -3.37 11.08 -12.32
C HIS A 192 -2.07 11.79 -12.69
N ASP A 193 -2.13 13.12 -12.80
CA ASP A 193 -1.00 13.91 -13.31
C ASP A 193 0.15 13.96 -12.31
N GLU A 194 -0.15 14.02 -11.01
CA GLU A 194 0.83 13.94 -9.93
C GLU A 194 1.56 12.59 -9.97
N GLY A 195 0.82 11.48 -10.10
CA GLY A 195 1.38 10.14 -10.18
C GLY A 195 2.26 9.95 -11.41
N VAL A 196 1.80 10.36 -12.59
CA VAL A 196 2.57 10.29 -13.84
C VAL A 196 3.84 11.15 -13.75
N PHE A 197 3.74 12.34 -13.17
CA PHE A 197 4.89 13.22 -13.01
C PHE A 197 5.93 12.63 -12.05
N ALA A 198 5.49 12.09 -10.90
CA ALA A 198 6.38 11.44 -9.94
C ALA A 198 7.14 10.26 -10.57
N MET A 199 6.47 9.39 -11.32
CA MET A 199 7.09 8.26 -11.99
C MET A 199 8.06 8.68 -13.11
N ARG A 200 7.62 9.56 -14.03
CA ARG A 200 8.41 9.87 -15.22
C ARG A 200 9.50 10.94 -15.03
N LYS A 201 9.32 11.83 -14.05
CA LYS A 201 10.19 13.01 -13.88
C LYS A 201 11.01 13.00 -12.60
N ARG A 202 10.55 12.26 -11.57
CA ARG A 202 11.19 12.26 -10.25
C ARG A 202 11.88 10.94 -9.91
N GLY A 203 11.79 9.93 -10.77
CA GLY A 203 12.39 8.63 -10.51
C GLY A 203 11.81 7.95 -9.28
N ALA A 204 10.54 8.20 -8.99
CA ALA A 204 9.84 7.52 -7.90
C ALA A 204 9.87 6.01 -8.12
N THR A 205 10.47 5.26 -7.19
CA THR A 205 10.59 3.81 -7.30
C THR A 205 9.29 3.09 -6.96
N THR A 206 8.41 3.76 -6.21
CA THR A 206 7.06 3.28 -5.89
C THR A 206 6.01 4.36 -6.10
N LEU A 207 4.82 3.93 -6.52
CA LEU A 207 3.62 4.74 -6.50
C LEU A 207 2.53 3.98 -5.74
N SER A 208 2.12 4.49 -4.58
CA SER A 208 1.01 3.94 -3.81
C SER A 208 -0.29 4.64 -4.21
N THR A 209 -1.29 3.87 -4.65
CA THR A 209 -2.56 4.40 -5.16
C THR A 209 -3.75 3.56 -4.75
N ALA A 210 -4.90 4.19 -4.56
CA ALA A 210 -6.15 3.48 -4.39
C ALA A 210 -6.59 2.87 -5.74
N TYR A 211 -6.80 1.56 -5.74
CA TYR A 211 -7.28 0.82 -6.89
C TYR A 211 -8.07 -0.41 -6.44
N ASN A 212 -9.23 -0.61 -7.02
CA ASN A 212 -10.03 -1.80 -6.81
C ASN A 212 -10.94 -2.07 -8.02
N LEU A 213 -11.60 -3.23 -8.07
CA LEU A 213 -12.43 -3.63 -9.21
C LEU A 213 -13.59 -2.66 -9.49
N LEU A 214 -14.06 -1.92 -8.49
CA LEU A 214 -15.17 -0.97 -8.62
C LEU A 214 -14.69 0.46 -8.97
N GLU A 215 -13.39 0.77 -8.73
CA GLU A 215 -12.77 2.07 -8.93
C GLU A 215 -11.41 1.88 -9.60
N GLN A 216 -11.41 1.64 -10.92
CA GLN A 216 -10.20 1.31 -11.67
C GLN A 216 -9.46 2.53 -12.24
N ASP A 217 -10.13 3.65 -12.47
CA ASP A 217 -9.51 4.87 -12.95
C ASP A 217 -9.16 5.84 -11.80
N PRO A 218 -7.99 6.48 -11.82
CA PRO A 218 -6.96 6.44 -12.84
C PRO A 218 -5.96 5.29 -12.68
N GLY A 219 -6.09 4.41 -11.68
CA GLY A 219 -5.13 3.37 -11.35
C GLY A 219 -4.68 2.53 -12.56
N ARG A 220 -5.61 2.13 -13.44
CA ARG A 220 -5.28 1.40 -14.68
C ARG A 220 -4.31 2.14 -15.59
N LYS A 221 -4.37 3.46 -15.61
CA LYS A 221 -3.49 4.28 -16.47
C LYS A 221 -2.06 4.30 -15.92
N PHE A 222 -1.89 4.08 -14.62
CA PHE A 222 -0.56 4.01 -14.01
C PHE A 222 0.21 2.76 -14.42
N PHE A 223 -0.43 1.63 -14.68
CA PHE A 223 0.27 0.39 -15.01
C PHE A 223 1.17 0.52 -16.24
N THR A 224 0.68 1.17 -17.31
CA THR A 224 1.51 1.43 -18.50
C THR A 224 2.69 2.36 -18.19
N VAL A 225 2.45 3.42 -17.43
CA VAL A 225 3.53 4.36 -17.05
C VAL A 225 4.53 3.69 -16.12
N ALA A 226 4.06 2.86 -15.19
CA ALA A 226 4.89 2.12 -14.26
C ALA A 226 5.82 1.12 -14.96
N LEU A 227 5.32 0.46 -16.00
CA LEU A 227 6.14 -0.42 -16.84
C LEU A 227 7.24 0.36 -17.56
N GLU A 228 6.92 1.53 -18.14
CA GLU A 228 7.88 2.39 -18.82
C GLU A 228 8.94 2.98 -17.87
N SER A 229 8.55 3.34 -16.64
CA SER A 229 9.40 3.97 -15.63
C SER A 229 10.04 3.00 -14.65
N MET A 230 9.73 1.70 -14.77
CA MET A 230 10.16 0.66 -13.83
C MET A 230 9.78 0.97 -12.38
N THR A 231 8.57 1.51 -12.17
CA THR A 231 8.02 1.85 -10.85
C THR A 231 7.14 0.71 -10.33
N GLY A 232 7.26 0.35 -9.06
CA GLY A 232 6.34 -0.59 -8.40
C GLY A 232 5.05 0.11 -7.98
N ILE A 233 3.88 -0.43 -8.39
CA ILE A 233 2.58 0.09 -7.96
C ILE A 233 2.13 -0.65 -6.70
N LEU A 234 2.05 0.06 -5.59
CA LEU A 234 1.53 -0.45 -4.33
C LEU A 234 0.02 -0.18 -4.27
N LEU A 235 -0.79 -1.25 -4.36
CA LEU A 235 -2.24 -1.09 -4.37
C LEU A 235 -2.78 -0.92 -2.96
N ARG A 236 -3.54 0.15 -2.74
CA ARG A 236 -4.29 0.43 -1.50
C ARG A 236 -5.79 0.31 -1.73
N ASN A 237 -6.54 0.10 -0.65
CA ASN A 237 -8.00 -0.06 -0.66
C ASN A 237 -8.48 -1.14 -1.66
N PRO A 238 -7.87 -2.34 -1.65
CA PRO A 238 -8.17 -3.39 -2.63
C PRO A 238 -9.60 -3.88 -2.55
N PHE A 239 -10.23 -3.75 -1.39
CA PHE A 239 -11.58 -4.25 -1.14
C PHE A 239 -12.68 -3.18 -1.20
N ALA A 240 -12.40 -2.00 -1.80
CA ALA A 240 -13.39 -0.93 -1.95
C ALA A 240 -14.09 -0.60 -0.62
N SER A 241 -13.29 -0.30 0.42
CA SER A 241 -13.77 0.03 1.76
C SER A 241 -14.65 -1.07 2.41
N GLY A 242 -14.32 -2.35 2.16
CA GLY A 242 -15.00 -3.49 2.77
C GLY A 242 -16.14 -4.11 1.94
N ILE A 243 -16.42 -3.56 0.76
CA ILE A 243 -17.44 -4.13 -0.14
C ILE A 243 -16.97 -5.46 -0.73
N LEU A 244 -15.73 -5.54 -1.21
CA LEU A 244 -15.24 -6.70 -1.96
C LEU A 244 -14.73 -7.83 -1.06
N ASP A 245 -14.45 -7.57 0.22
CA ASP A 245 -14.14 -8.62 1.20
C ASP A 245 -15.36 -9.06 2.01
N GLY A 246 -16.51 -8.39 1.82
CA GLY A 246 -17.77 -8.74 2.47
C GLY A 246 -17.92 -8.21 3.90
N THR A 247 -16.99 -7.39 4.39
CA THR A 247 -17.11 -6.76 5.73
C THR A 247 -18.19 -5.68 5.77
N VAL A 248 -18.57 -5.13 4.59
CA VAL A 248 -19.67 -4.18 4.42
C VAL A 248 -20.76 -4.84 3.58
N ALA A 249 -21.88 -5.19 4.23
CA ALA A 249 -23.08 -5.75 3.60
C ALA A 249 -24.19 -4.71 3.38
N GLY A 250 -24.04 -3.53 3.97
CA GLY A 250 -24.99 -2.42 3.81
C GLY A 250 -24.44 -1.08 4.29
N PRO A 251 -25.16 0.04 4.05
CA PRO A 251 -24.69 1.38 4.45
C PRO A 251 -24.45 1.54 5.96
N ALA A 252 -25.10 0.73 6.79
CA ALA A 252 -24.94 0.76 8.25
C ALA A 252 -23.58 0.16 8.71
N ASP A 253 -22.94 -0.67 7.87
CA ASP A 253 -21.71 -1.37 8.22
C ASP A 253 -20.46 -0.53 7.92
N VAL A 254 -20.62 0.61 7.22
CA VAL A 254 -19.51 1.50 6.88
C VAL A 254 -18.85 2.00 8.15
N ARG A 255 -17.59 1.60 8.35
CA ARG A 255 -16.82 2.01 9.52
C ARG A 255 -16.50 3.50 9.47
N THR A 256 -16.49 4.14 10.64
CA THR A 256 -16.02 5.51 10.79
C THR A 256 -14.49 5.51 10.84
N GLY A 257 -13.86 6.22 9.91
CA GLY A 257 -12.41 6.36 9.79
C GLY A 257 -11.85 5.90 8.43
N GLY A 258 -10.78 6.50 7.98
CA GLY A 258 -10.13 6.18 6.71
C GLY A 258 -10.98 6.46 5.47
N TYR A 259 -10.78 5.70 4.42
CA TYR A 259 -11.51 5.83 3.15
C TYR A 259 -13.01 5.55 3.28
N ALA A 260 -13.42 4.73 4.23
CA ALA A 260 -14.81 4.32 4.43
C ALA A 260 -15.73 5.48 4.84
N THR A 261 -15.21 6.46 5.59
CA THR A 261 -16.02 7.62 6.06
C THR A 261 -16.48 8.55 4.96
N ALA A 262 -15.83 8.54 3.81
CA ALA A 262 -16.17 9.37 2.67
C ALA A 262 -17.26 8.77 1.76
N ARG A 263 -17.78 7.57 2.09
CA ARG A 263 -18.73 6.85 1.22
C ARG A 263 -20.18 7.17 1.58
N SER A 264 -20.95 7.63 0.59
CA SER A 264 -22.39 7.84 0.76
C SER A 264 -23.15 6.49 0.80
N SER A 265 -24.34 6.49 1.41
CA SER A 265 -25.22 5.31 1.38
C SER A 265 -25.57 4.89 -0.06
N ALA A 266 -25.76 5.84 -0.97
CA ALA A 266 -26.03 5.57 -2.38
C ALA A 266 -24.83 4.86 -3.04
N TRP A 267 -23.59 5.33 -2.79
CA TRP A 267 -22.38 4.67 -3.27
C TRP A 267 -22.27 3.22 -2.77
N VAL A 268 -22.55 2.98 -1.48
CA VAL A 268 -22.50 1.63 -0.89
C VAL A 268 -23.51 0.69 -1.58
N GLN A 269 -24.74 1.14 -1.82
CA GLN A 269 -25.75 0.35 -2.51
C GLN A 269 -25.34 0.02 -3.95
N GLU A 270 -24.83 1.02 -4.71
CA GLU A 270 -24.33 0.81 -6.07
C GLU A 270 -23.13 -0.18 -6.06
N ALA A 271 -22.19 -0.02 -5.14
CA ALA A 271 -21.01 -0.88 -5.01
C ALA A 271 -21.38 -2.35 -4.70
N LEU A 272 -22.34 -2.59 -3.82
CA LEU A 272 -22.87 -3.93 -3.53
C LEU A 272 -23.56 -4.56 -4.74
N ALA A 273 -24.33 -3.78 -5.52
CA ALA A 273 -24.93 -4.26 -6.75
C ALA A 273 -23.87 -4.66 -7.78
N LYS A 274 -22.81 -3.85 -7.93
CA LYS A 274 -21.66 -4.15 -8.80
C LYS A 274 -20.91 -5.40 -8.34
N ARG A 275 -20.67 -5.54 -7.04
CA ARG A 275 -20.06 -6.74 -6.46
C ARG A 275 -20.82 -8.00 -6.86
N GLY A 276 -22.17 -7.96 -6.79
CA GLY A 276 -23.01 -9.09 -7.21
C GLY A 276 -22.81 -9.50 -8.67
N LYS A 277 -22.43 -8.55 -9.57
CA LYS A 277 -22.10 -8.86 -10.98
C LYS A 277 -20.75 -9.53 -11.17
N LEU A 278 -19.90 -9.52 -10.16
CA LEU A 278 -18.56 -10.11 -10.16
C LEU A 278 -18.50 -11.49 -9.50
N GLU A 279 -19.60 -12.05 -8.97
CA GLU A 279 -19.56 -13.35 -8.27
C GLU A 279 -18.95 -14.48 -9.12
N TRP A 280 -19.08 -14.43 -10.44
CA TRP A 280 -18.51 -15.41 -11.36
C TRP A 280 -16.99 -15.53 -11.27
N ILE A 281 -16.25 -14.48 -10.85
CA ILE A 281 -14.79 -14.54 -10.76
C ILE A 281 -14.32 -15.60 -9.75
N ARG A 282 -15.03 -15.81 -8.66
CA ARG A 282 -14.69 -16.83 -7.67
C ARG A 282 -15.21 -18.22 -8.04
N GLU A 283 -16.40 -18.29 -8.65
CA GLU A 283 -17.05 -19.57 -8.99
C GLU A 283 -16.23 -20.38 -10.00
N ALA A 284 -15.66 -19.70 -10.99
CA ALA A 284 -14.83 -20.33 -12.01
C ALA A 284 -13.53 -20.97 -11.44
N LYS A 285 -13.09 -20.59 -10.25
CA LYS A 285 -11.82 -21.02 -9.64
C LYS A 285 -12.01 -21.81 -8.35
N ASP A 286 -13.24 -21.95 -7.84
CA ASP A 286 -13.54 -22.56 -6.54
C ASP A 286 -12.70 -21.97 -5.39
N ILE A 287 -12.74 -20.64 -5.29
CA ILE A 287 -12.01 -19.83 -4.29
C ILE A 287 -12.94 -18.84 -3.62
N THR A 288 -12.51 -18.23 -2.53
CA THR A 288 -13.30 -17.17 -1.89
C THR A 288 -13.31 -15.89 -2.74
N PHE A 289 -14.32 -15.04 -2.55
CA PHE A 289 -14.43 -13.81 -3.31
C PHE A 289 -13.26 -12.84 -3.05
N PRO A 290 -12.80 -12.63 -1.79
CA PRO A 290 -11.60 -11.84 -1.53
C PRO A 290 -10.34 -12.40 -2.22
N GLN A 291 -10.13 -13.71 -2.20
CA GLN A 291 -9.02 -14.34 -2.92
C GLN A 291 -9.10 -14.11 -4.43
N ALA A 292 -10.30 -14.21 -5.01
CA ALA A 292 -10.53 -13.91 -6.42
C ALA A 292 -10.16 -12.47 -6.78
N VAL A 293 -10.59 -11.52 -5.96
CA VAL A 293 -10.29 -10.09 -6.12
C VAL A 293 -8.77 -9.82 -6.08
N LEU A 294 -8.07 -10.34 -5.07
CA LEU A 294 -6.61 -10.20 -4.95
C LEU A 294 -5.90 -10.82 -6.15
N LYS A 295 -6.37 -11.99 -6.60
CA LYS A 295 -5.79 -12.70 -7.74
C LYS A 295 -5.92 -11.93 -9.06
N VAL A 296 -7.03 -11.20 -9.25
CA VAL A 296 -7.17 -10.31 -10.42
C VAL A 296 -6.12 -9.21 -10.41
N TYR A 297 -5.81 -8.60 -9.25
CA TYR A 297 -4.80 -7.54 -9.19
C TYR A 297 -3.39 -8.08 -9.42
N LEU A 298 -3.10 -9.29 -8.98
CA LEU A 298 -1.80 -9.94 -9.20
C LEU A 298 -1.55 -10.31 -10.67
N TRP A 299 -2.53 -10.16 -11.54
CA TRP A 299 -2.34 -10.23 -13.00
C TRP A 299 -1.40 -9.13 -13.51
N GLU A 300 -1.39 -7.96 -12.87
CA GLU A 300 -0.56 -6.83 -13.27
C GLU A 300 0.88 -7.00 -12.75
N GLU A 301 1.82 -7.14 -13.68
CA GLU A 301 3.24 -7.36 -13.34
C GLU A 301 3.87 -6.17 -12.59
N THR A 302 3.36 -4.96 -12.81
CA THR A 302 3.81 -3.74 -12.14
C THR A 302 3.34 -3.61 -10.70
N VAL A 303 2.50 -4.55 -10.24
CA VAL A 303 2.00 -4.61 -8.86
C VAL A 303 2.83 -5.61 -8.05
N PRO A 304 3.87 -5.15 -7.33
CA PRO A 304 4.67 -6.04 -6.50
C PRO A 304 3.95 -6.46 -5.22
N SER A 305 3.06 -5.61 -4.69
CA SER A 305 2.33 -5.91 -3.46
C SER A 305 0.98 -5.21 -3.40
N ILE A 306 0.00 -5.93 -2.84
CA ILE A 306 -1.33 -5.42 -2.51
C ILE A 306 -1.37 -5.19 -0.99
N LEU A 307 -1.61 -3.96 -0.59
CA LEU A 307 -1.68 -3.57 0.82
C LEU A 307 -3.07 -3.87 1.37
N VAL A 308 -3.21 -5.02 2.02
CA VAL A 308 -4.48 -5.42 2.63
C VAL A 308 -4.67 -4.75 3.99
N GLU A 309 -5.94 -4.45 4.29
CA GLU A 309 -6.38 -3.79 5.50
C GLU A 309 -7.25 -4.77 6.29
N THR A 310 -6.72 -5.33 7.37
CA THR A 310 -7.48 -6.24 8.23
C THR A 310 -7.11 -6.09 9.69
N GLN A 311 -8.04 -6.43 10.56
CA GLN A 311 -7.88 -6.53 12.01
C GLN A 311 -8.08 -7.98 12.50
N ASP A 312 -8.28 -8.91 11.56
CA ASP A 312 -8.60 -10.31 11.83
C ASP A 312 -7.52 -11.24 11.29
N ALA A 313 -6.99 -12.10 12.16
CA ALA A 313 -5.90 -13.02 11.81
C ALA A 313 -6.35 -14.15 10.86
N ALA A 314 -7.62 -14.57 10.89
CA ALA A 314 -8.14 -15.57 9.97
C ALA A 314 -8.34 -14.98 8.58
N GLN A 315 -8.86 -13.75 8.51
CA GLN A 315 -8.98 -13.00 7.26
C GLN A 315 -7.61 -12.74 6.63
N LEU A 316 -6.61 -12.37 7.45
CA LEU A 316 -5.23 -12.21 6.95
C LEU A 316 -4.68 -13.50 6.37
N ALA A 317 -4.91 -14.64 7.03
CA ALA A 317 -4.48 -15.95 6.52
C ALA A 317 -5.17 -16.29 5.18
N GLU A 318 -6.47 -16.02 5.06
CA GLU A 318 -7.21 -16.16 3.82
C GLU A 318 -6.61 -15.34 2.67
N PHE A 319 -6.26 -14.08 2.93
CA PHE A 319 -5.65 -13.20 1.94
C PHE A 319 -4.26 -13.69 1.51
N CYS A 320 -3.45 -14.16 2.47
CA CYS A 320 -2.12 -14.69 2.20
C CYS A 320 -2.12 -15.95 1.34
N GLU A 321 -3.22 -16.68 1.26
CA GLU A 321 -3.37 -17.83 0.36
C GLU A 321 -3.66 -17.44 -1.11
N ALA A 322 -4.11 -16.20 -1.37
CA ALA A 322 -4.52 -15.76 -2.70
C ALA A 322 -3.44 -15.98 -3.79
N PRO A 323 -2.14 -15.72 -3.55
CA PRO A 323 -1.08 -15.94 -4.54
C PRO A 323 -0.99 -17.39 -5.08
N GLU A 324 -1.35 -18.37 -4.26
CA GLU A 324 -1.31 -19.80 -4.63
C GLU A 324 -2.57 -20.28 -5.39
N LYS A 325 -3.63 -19.46 -5.43
CA LYS A 325 -4.87 -19.79 -6.12
C LYS A 325 -4.68 -19.75 -7.65
N PRO A 326 -5.56 -20.42 -8.43
CA PRO A 326 -5.45 -20.47 -9.89
C PRO A 326 -5.44 -19.06 -10.53
N ASP A 327 -4.60 -18.89 -11.54
CA ASP A 327 -4.51 -17.64 -12.30
C ASP A 327 -5.74 -17.45 -13.19
N TYR A 328 -6.06 -16.19 -13.48
CA TYR A 328 -7.02 -15.82 -14.51
C TYR A 328 -6.37 -15.88 -15.90
N VAL A 329 -7.17 -16.14 -16.93
CA VAL A 329 -6.74 -16.03 -18.31
C VAL A 329 -7.09 -14.64 -18.86
N ARG A 330 -6.45 -14.29 -19.97
CA ARG A 330 -6.58 -12.96 -20.58
C ARG A 330 -8.03 -12.57 -20.88
N GLU A 331 -8.83 -13.53 -21.30
CA GLU A 331 -10.24 -13.34 -21.62
C GLU A 331 -11.08 -12.98 -20.38
N GLU A 332 -10.80 -13.61 -19.25
CA GLU A 332 -11.46 -13.32 -17.97
C GLU A 332 -11.12 -11.90 -17.49
N ILE A 333 -9.84 -11.49 -17.58
CA ILE A 333 -9.42 -10.13 -17.25
C ILE A 333 -10.05 -9.10 -18.21
N ALA A 334 -10.15 -9.43 -19.50
CA ALA A 334 -10.80 -8.56 -20.47
C ALA A 334 -12.30 -8.38 -20.18
N GLU A 335 -12.99 -9.44 -19.74
CA GLU A 335 -14.40 -9.36 -19.33
C GLU A 335 -14.60 -8.48 -18.10
N ILE A 336 -13.75 -8.60 -17.07
CA ILE A 336 -13.79 -7.69 -15.91
C ILE A 336 -13.63 -6.24 -16.35
N ALA A 337 -12.70 -5.96 -17.26
CA ALA A 337 -12.46 -4.63 -17.78
C ALA A 337 -13.66 -4.10 -18.59
N GLU A 338 -14.35 -4.98 -19.33
CA GLU A 338 -15.56 -4.62 -20.08
C GLU A 338 -16.74 -4.33 -19.15
N GLN A 339 -16.92 -5.17 -18.11
CA GLN A 339 -17.94 -4.92 -17.09
C GLN A 339 -17.74 -3.58 -16.40
N TYR A 340 -16.50 -3.22 -16.07
CA TYR A 340 -16.18 -1.91 -15.49
C TYR A 340 -16.57 -0.77 -16.44
N ARG A 341 -16.24 -0.85 -17.74
CA ARG A 341 -16.58 0.17 -18.75
C ARG A 341 -18.08 0.38 -18.88
N ARG A 342 -18.87 -0.68 -18.72
CA ARG A 342 -20.35 -0.65 -18.75
C ARG A 342 -20.96 -0.31 -17.39
N ASN A 343 -20.16 0.11 -16.41
CA ASN A 343 -20.62 0.30 -15.03
C ASN A 343 -21.30 -0.95 -14.45
N PHE A 344 -20.84 -2.16 -14.85
CA PHE A 344 -21.41 -3.46 -14.44
C PHE A 344 -22.91 -3.61 -14.79
N ASP A 345 -23.41 -2.84 -15.74
CA ASP A 345 -24.82 -2.72 -16.08
C ASP A 345 -25.72 -2.34 -14.86
N VAL A 346 -25.13 -1.61 -13.91
CA VAL A 346 -25.80 -1.09 -12.72
C VAL A 346 -26.05 0.41 -12.94
N PRO A 347 -27.27 0.91 -12.67
CA PRO A 347 -27.52 2.36 -12.71
C PRO A 347 -26.59 3.10 -11.75
N LYS A 348 -26.12 4.28 -12.18
CA LYS A 348 -25.36 5.17 -11.28
C LYS A 348 -26.29 5.74 -10.21
N ALA A 349 -25.79 5.76 -8.96
CA ALA A 349 -26.50 6.30 -7.81
C ALA A 349 -26.62 7.83 -7.85
#